data_0a40e0ea3c95688ffe875514f8712689
#
_entry.id   0a40e0ea3c95688ffe875514f8712689
#
_cell.length_a   1.000
_cell.length_b   1.000
_cell.length_c   1.000
_cell.angle_alpha   90.00
_cell.angle_beta   90.00
_cell.angle_gamma   90.00
#
_symmetry.space_group_name_H-M   'P 1'
#
loop_
_entity.id
_entity.type
_entity.pdbx_description
1 polymer ?
#
loop_
_entity_poly.entity_id
_entity_poly.type
_entity_poly.pdbx_seq_one_letter_code
_entity_poly.pdbx_strand_id
1 'polypeptide(L)'
;MNILFVINDAPYGTEKAYNALRMAMMLQKEQTDIVEVRIFLLADAVTCALPNQSTPQGYYNIERMLRAIINKGGQVKACGTCSEARGIKGLALLEGVEISSMSQLAQWTVEADKTLVF
;
A
#
# COMPACT_ATOMS: atom_id res chain seq x y z
N MET A 1 -15.69 -0.75 9.53
CA MET A 1 -14.83 -1.95 9.53
C MET A 1 -13.49 -1.59 8.92
N ASN A 2 -12.42 -1.84 9.63
CA ASN A 2 -11.05 -1.61 9.15
C ASN A 2 -10.49 -2.87 8.54
N ILE A 3 -10.05 -2.78 7.29
CA ILE A 3 -9.36 -3.89 6.62
C ILE A 3 -7.93 -3.46 6.35
N LEU A 4 -6.99 -4.21 6.92
CA LEU A 4 -5.56 -3.97 6.79
C LEU A 4 -4.98 -4.90 5.73
N PHE A 5 -4.31 -4.31 4.75
CA PHE A 5 -3.53 -5.02 3.75
C PHE A 5 -2.06 -4.88 4.08
N VAL A 6 -1.37 -5.97 4.29
CA VAL A 6 0.08 -6.00 4.46
C VAL A 6 0.67 -6.54 3.17
N ILE A 7 1.48 -5.73 2.50
CA ILE A 7 2.09 -6.10 1.21
C ILE A 7 3.59 -6.20 1.39
N ASN A 8 4.16 -7.32 0.93
CA ASN A 8 5.59 -7.61 1.07
C ASN A 8 6.35 -7.55 -0.25
N ASP A 9 5.67 -7.68 -1.38
CA ASP A 9 6.30 -7.79 -2.68
C ASP A 9 6.42 -6.46 -3.40
N ALA A 10 7.43 -6.37 -4.26
CA ALA A 10 7.67 -5.24 -5.14
C ALA A 10 6.47 -4.99 -6.06
N PRO A 11 6.37 -3.78 -6.64
CA PRO A 11 5.22 -3.44 -7.48
C PRO A 11 5.10 -4.29 -8.74
N TYR A 12 6.23 -4.80 -9.24
CA TYR A 12 6.28 -5.59 -10.47
C TYR A 12 7.17 -6.80 -10.26
N GLY A 13 6.97 -7.84 -11.07
CA GLY A 13 7.71 -9.11 -10.98
C GLY A 13 6.85 -10.25 -10.43
N THR A 14 5.94 -9.96 -9.53
CA THR A 14 4.85 -10.84 -9.10
C THR A 14 3.56 -10.04 -9.18
N GLU A 15 2.41 -10.72 -9.04
CA GLU A 15 1.13 -10.02 -9.05
C GLU A 15 0.56 -9.80 -7.65
N LYS A 16 1.34 -10.04 -6.59
CA LYS A 16 0.82 -9.93 -5.21
C LYS A 16 0.42 -8.51 -4.86
N ALA A 17 1.28 -7.52 -5.12
CA ALA A 17 0.94 -6.13 -4.88
C ALA A 17 -0.27 -5.70 -5.72
N TYR A 18 -0.27 -6.06 -7.00
CA TYR A 18 -1.38 -5.78 -7.89
C TYR A 18 -2.70 -6.34 -7.36
N ASN A 19 -2.71 -7.62 -6.96
CA ASN A 19 -3.92 -8.27 -6.46
C ASN A 19 -4.39 -7.65 -5.14
N ALA A 20 -3.47 -7.29 -4.24
CA ALA A 20 -3.82 -6.59 -3.00
C ALA A 20 -4.52 -5.26 -3.30
N LEU A 21 -3.95 -4.46 -4.19
CA LEU A 21 -4.48 -3.13 -4.48
C LEU A 21 -5.80 -3.19 -5.24
N ARG A 22 -5.95 -4.15 -6.18
CA ARG A 22 -7.24 -4.27 -6.86
C ARG A 22 -8.35 -4.74 -5.93
N MET A 23 -8.03 -5.60 -4.94
CA MET A 23 -9.00 -5.97 -3.90
C MET A 23 -9.37 -4.74 -3.06
N ALA A 24 -8.39 -3.96 -2.63
CA ALA A 24 -8.64 -2.74 -1.86
C ALA A 24 -9.52 -1.75 -2.64
N MET A 25 -9.23 -1.55 -3.92
CA MET A 25 -10.02 -0.66 -4.78
C MET A 25 -11.47 -1.16 -4.93
N MET A 26 -11.65 -2.48 -5.07
CA MET A 26 -12.98 -3.06 -5.19
C MET A 26 -13.78 -2.87 -3.89
N LEU A 27 -13.14 -3.05 -2.74
CA LEU A 27 -13.77 -2.80 -1.45
C LEU A 27 -14.18 -1.35 -1.30
N GLN A 28 -13.33 -0.41 -1.72
CA GLN A 28 -13.68 1.01 -1.70
C GLN A 28 -14.83 1.35 -2.64
N LYS A 29 -14.95 0.64 -3.74
CA LYS A 29 -16.01 0.86 -4.72
C LYS A 29 -17.36 0.30 -4.25
N GLU A 30 -17.35 -0.93 -3.77
CA GLU A 30 -18.59 -1.68 -3.50
C GLU A 30 -19.05 -1.61 -2.04
N GLN A 31 -18.11 -1.34 -1.11
CA GLN A 31 -18.38 -1.34 0.33
C GLN A 31 -18.01 0.01 0.96
N THR A 32 -18.21 1.10 0.23
CA THR A 32 -17.78 2.46 0.59
C THR A 32 -18.19 2.88 2.00
N ASP A 33 -19.42 2.58 2.41
CA ASP A 33 -19.96 3.03 3.70
C ASP A 33 -19.59 2.12 4.86
N ILE A 34 -18.97 0.97 4.59
CA ILE A 34 -18.71 -0.05 5.58
C ILE A 34 -17.21 -0.23 5.83
N VAL A 35 -16.37 -0.07 4.79
CA VAL A 35 -14.96 -0.46 4.84
C VAL A 35 -14.03 0.75 4.79
N GLU A 36 -13.10 0.78 5.73
CA GLU A 36 -11.93 1.65 5.69
C GLU A 36 -10.71 0.80 5.32
N VAL A 37 -9.98 1.24 4.30
CA VAL A 37 -8.81 0.52 3.80
C VAL A 37 -7.54 1.12 4.38
N ARG A 38 -6.70 0.25 4.93
CA ARG A 38 -5.35 0.58 5.40
C ARG A 38 -4.36 -0.35 4.72
N ILE A 39 -3.27 0.22 4.22
CA ILE A 39 -2.21 -0.53 3.54
C ILE A 39 -0.89 -0.26 4.24
N PHE A 40 -0.18 -1.32 4.60
CA PHE A 40 1.16 -1.23 5.15
C PHE A 40 2.15 -1.94 4.21
N LEU A 41 3.12 -1.18 3.71
CA LEU A 41 4.12 -1.66 2.76
C LEU A 41 5.37 -2.09 3.53
N LEU A 42 5.71 -3.38 3.45
CA LEU A 42 6.89 -3.99 4.06
C LEU A 42 7.86 -4.47 2.99
N ALA A 43 9.10 -4.71 3.38
CA ALA A 43 10.10 -5.34 2.51
C ALA A 43 10.18 -4.61 1.16
N ASP A 44 10.23 -5.34 0.06
CA ASP A 44 10.29 -4.74 -1.28
C ASP A 44 9.05 -3.92 -1.64
N ALA A 45 7.93 -4.14 -0.94
CA ALA A 45 6.72 -3.38 -1.21
C ALA A 45 6.84 -1.89 -0.92
N VAL A 46 7.85 -1.45 -0.14
CA VAL A 46 8.09 -0.01 0.05
C VAL A 46 8.37 0.69 -1.29
N THR A 47 8.88 -0.05 -2.28
CA THR A 47 9.11 0.49 -3.62
C THR A 47 7.83 0.75 -4.41
N CYS A 48 6.69 0.21 -3.97
CA CYS A 48 5.39 0.55 -4.55
C CYS A 48 5.07 2.04 -4.40
N ALA A 49 5.64 2.69 -3.40
CA ALA A 49 5.38 4.10 -3.10
C ALA A 49 6.31 5.06 -3.85
N LEU A 50 7.18 4.58 -4.72
CA LEU A 50 8.05 5.44 -5.52
C LEU A 50 7.25 6.10 -6.64
N PRO A 51 7.46 7.40 -6.88
CA PRO A 51 6.81 8.10 -7.98
C PRO A 51 7.48 7.78 -9.32
N ASN A 52 6.86 8.24 -10.41
CA ASN A 52 7.37 8.15 -11.78
C ASN A 52 7.41 6.72 -12.33
N GLN A 53 6.52 5.86 -11.85
CA GLN A 53 6.36 4.54 -12.45
C GLN A 53 5.75 4.70 -13.83
N SER A 54 6.36 4.05 -14.83
CA SER A 54 5.90 4.12 -16.21
C SER A 54 5.76 2.70 -16.75
N THR A 55 4.55 2.34 -17.12
CA THR A 55 4.24 1.00 -17.63
C THR A 55 3.64 1.09 -19.02
N PRO A 56 3.75 0.02 -19.83
CA PRO A 56 3.13 0.01 -21.15
C PRO A 56 1.63 0.28 -21.09
N GLN A 57 1.11 0.87 -22.16
CA GLN A 57 -0.33 1.09 -22.28
C GLN A 57 -1.08 -0.24 -22.16
N GLY A 58 -2.15 -0.24 -21.36
CA GLY A 58 -2.94 -1.44 -21.11
C GLY A 58 -2.41 -2.34 -19.99
N TYR A 59 -1.22 -2.04 -19.46
CA TYR A 59 -0.66 -2.75 -18.31
C TYR A 59 -1.06 -2.05 -17.01
N TYR A 60 -1.08 -2.78 -15.89
CA TYR A 60 -1.39 -2.15 -14.62
C TYR A 60 -0.25 -1.24 -14.15
N ASN A 61 -0.59 -0.20 -13.39
CA ASN A 61 0.38 0.74 -12.83
C ASN A 61 0.11 0.88 -11.34
N ILE A 62 1.06 0.43 -10.54
CA ILE A 62 0.91 0.39 -9.08
C ILE A 62 0.84 1.79 -8.48
N GLU A 63 1.59 2.75 -9.01
CA GLU A 63 1.51 4.13 -8.54
C GLU A 63 0.09 4.69 -8.68
N ARG A 64 -0.53 4.50 -9.83
CA ARG A 64 -1.90 4.99 -10.08
C ARG A 64 -2.91 4.32 -9.15
N MET A 65 -2.73 3.03 -8.90
CA MET A 65 -3.62 2.29 -8.00
C MET A 65 -3.51 2.80 -6.57
N LEU A 66 -2.29 3.01 -6.07
CA LEU A 66 -2.08 3.59 -4.74
C LEU A 66 -2.68 4.99 -4.63
N ARG A 67 -2.46 5.84 -5.64
CA ARG A 67 -3.04 7.20 -5.66
C ARG A 67 -4.57 7.14 -5.62
N ALA A 68 -5.18 6.25 -6.38
CA ALA A 68 -6.63 6.08 -6.38
C ALA A 68 -7.15 5.67 -5.01
N ILE A 69 -6.46 4.75 -4.33
CA ILE A 69 -6.83 4.29 -2.99
C ILE A 69 -6.72 5.44 -1.98
N ILE A 70 -5.63 6.21 -2.02
CA ILE A 70 -5.41 7.35 -1.14
C ILE A 70 -6.47 8.43 -1.39
N ASN A 71 -6.78 8.72 -2.64
CA ASN A 71 -7.77 9.74 -3.01
C ASN A 71 -9.18 9.39 -2.51
N LYS A 72 -9.45 8.11 -2.30
CA LYS A 72 -10.73 7.64 -1.73
C LYS A 72 -10.68 7.45 -0.22
N GLY A 73 -9.66 7.99 0.44
CA GLY A 73 -9.55 7.97 1.90
C GLY A 73 -8.78 6.79 2.48
N GLY A 74 -8.21 5.94 1.65
CA GLY A 74 -7.33 4.86 2.11
C GLY A 74 -6.05 5.43 2.72
N GLN A 75 -5.58 4.79 3.79
CA GLN A 75 -4.34 5.17 4.47
C GLN A 75 -3.22 4.22 4.05
N VAL A 76 -2.08 4.78 3.67
CA VAL A 76 -0.93 3.99 3.22
C VAL A 76 0.30 4.40 4.01
N LYS A 77 0.96 3.41 4.61
CA LYS A 77 2.21 3.60 5.35
C LYS A 77 3.28 2.66 4.80
N ALA A 78 4.53 3.11 4.84
CA ALA A 78 5.68 2.35 4.37
C ALA A 78 6.68 2.16 5.51
N CYS A 79 7.20 0.95 5.66
CA CYS A 79 8.17 0.61 6.68
C CYS A 79 9.45 1.44 6.52
N GLY A 80 9.81 2.18 7.55
CA GLY A 80 11.00 3.03 7.53
C GLY A 80 12.30 2.23 7.47
N THR A 81 12.40 1.16 8.25
CA THR A 81 13.59 0.29 8.23
C THR A 81 13.78 -0.37 6.87
N CYS A 82 12.69 -0.86 6.27
CA CYS A 82 12.74 -1.46 4.93
C CYS A 82 13.14 -0.44 3.87
N SER A 83 12.66 0.80 3.99
CA SER A 83 13.00 1.89 3.07
C SER A 83 14.47 2.30 3.21
N GLU A 84 14.96 2.38 4.45
CA GLU A 84 16.36 2.72 4.73
C GLU A 84 17.31 1.66 4.17
N ALA A 85 16.99 0.37 4.39
CA ALA A 85 17.79 -0.74 3.87
C ALA A 85 17.92 -0.71 2.34
N ARG A 86 16.95 -0.15 1.65
CA ARG A 86 16.90 -0.07 0.18
C ARG A 86 17.38 1.29 -0.37
N GLY A 87 17.86 2.16 0.52
CA GLY A 87 18.40 3.45 0.11
C GLY A 87 17.36 4.44 -0.39
N ILE A 88 16.09 4.25 -0.05
CA ILE A 88 15.00 5.10 -0.55
C ILE A 88 14.36 5.99 0.52
N LYS A 89 14.80 5.91 1.76
CA LYS A 89 14.18 6.66 2.86
C LYS A 89 14.24 8.18 2.65
N GLY A 90 15.30 8.67 2.01
CA GLY A 90 15.47 10.09 1.71
C GLY A 90 14.78 10.57 0.44
N LEU A 91 14.15 9.68 -0.31
CA LEU A 91 13.47 10.04 -1.55
C LEU A 91 12.04 10.49 -1.25
N ALA A 92 11.52 11.37 -2.11
CA ALA A 92 10.12 11.76 -2.04
C ALA A 92 9.25 10.58 -2.49
N LEU A 93 8.40 10.09 -1.58
CA LEU A 93 7.41 9.06 -1.89
C LEU A 93 6.12 9.71 -2.42
N LEU A 94 5.21 8.89 -2.90
CA LEU A 94 3.88 9.35 -3.32
C LEU A 94 3.23 10.16 -2.20
N GLU A 95 2.58 11.27 -2.58
CA GLU A 95 1.86 12.10 -1.62
C GLU A 95 0.79 11.26 -0.91
N GLY A 96 0.75 11.38 0.42
CA GLY A 96 -0.18 10.62 1.25
C GLY A 96 0.42 9.34 1.83
N VAL A 97 1.59 8.90 1.36
CA VAL A 97 2.30 7.77 1.97
C VAL A 97 3.19 8.27 3.10
N GLU A 98 3.01 7.72 4.29
CA GLU A 98 3.82 8.06 5.46
C GLU A 98 4.85 6.98 5.74
N ILE A 99 6.08 7.38 6.04
CA ILE A 99 7.09 6.48 6.60
C ILE A 99 6.67 6.13 8.03
N SER A 100 6.73 4.86 8.38
CA SER A 100 6.19 4.37 9.63
C SER A 100 7.06 3.26 10.24
N SER A 101 6.55 2.58 11.25
CA SER A 101 7.31 1.64 12.06
C SER A 101 6.54 0.35 12.29
N MET A 102 7.27 -0.67 12.76
CA MET A 102 6.65 -1.94 13.17
C MET A 102 5.68 -1.73 14.34
N SER A 103 5.98 -0.79 15.23
CA SER A 103 5.07 -0.43 16.32
C SER A 103 3.72 0.05 15.79
N GLN A 104 3.72 0.86 14.75
CA GLN A 104 2.50 1.35 14.12
C GLN A 104 1.76 0.21 13.40
N LEU A 105 2.48 -0.69 12.75
CA LEU A 105 1.86 -1.87 12.13
C LEU A 105 1.19 -2.75 13.18
N ALA A 106 1.85 -2.96 14.32
CA ALA A 106 1.28 -3.74 15.42
C ALA A 106 -0.02 -3.10 15.91
N GLN A 107 -0.05 -1.77 16.06
CA GLN A 107 -1.25 -1.05 16.46
C GLN A 107 -2.36 -1.22 15.43
N TRP A 108 -2.05 -1.04 14.16
CA TRP A 108 -3.01 -1.22 13.07
C TRP A 108 -3.56 -2.64 13.00
N THR A 109 -2.71 -3.63 13.31
CA THR A 109 -3.12 -5.04 13.33
C THR A 109 -4.15 -5.30 14.44
N VAL A 110 -3.95 -4.70 15.61
CA VAL A 110 -4.90 -4.82 16.73
C VAL A 110 -6.22 -4.12 16.42
N GLU A 111 -6.17 -2.98 15.75
CA GLU A 111 -7.36 -2.20 15.40
C GLU A 111 -8.14 -2.82 14.23
N ALA A 112 -7.49 -3.62 13.39
CA ALA A 112 -8.10 -4.15 12.19
C ALA A 112 -9.15 -5.22 12.50
N ASP A 113 -10.27 -5.16 11.80
CA ASP A 113 -11.27 -6.22 11.84
C ASP A 113 -10.81 -7.42 11.01
N LYS A 114 -10.11 -7.17 9.91
CA LYS A 114 -9.51 -8.20 9.06
C LYS A 114 -8.14 -7.74 8.62
N THR A 115 -7.20 -8.69 8.57
CA THR A 115 -5.85 -8.46 8.05
C THR A 115 -5.57 -9.44 6.92
N LEU A 116 -5.23 -8.90 5.75
CA LEU A 116 -4.88 -9.68 4.56
C LEU A 116 -3.41 -9.44 4.26
N VAL A 117 -2.66 -10.53 4.05
CA VAL A 117 -1.22 -10.47 3.78
C VAL A 117 -0.95 -10.98 2.37
N PHE A 118 -0.24 -10.17 1.62
CA PHE A 118 0.16 -10.49 0.24
C PHE A 118 1.66 -10.48 0.08
#